data_053e4f399d235c50aaa38b90dbed722d
#
_entry.id   053e4f399d235c50aaa38b90dbed722d
#
_cell.length_a   1.000
_cell.length_b   1.000
_cell.length_c   1.000
_cell.angle_alpha   90.00
_cell.angle_beta   90.00
_cell.angle_gamma   90.00
#
_symmetry.space_group_name_H-M   'P 1'
#
loop_
_entity.id
_entity.type
_entity.pdbx_description
1 polymer ?
#
loop_
_entity_poly.entity_id
_entity_poly.type
_entity_poly.pdbx_seq_one_letter_code
_entity_poly.pdbx_strand_id
1 'polypeptide(L)'
;MDTTHTGADSSKEERDQRVNDVVARILARSGTALASTTGQDTSQDAGALEREARAGTRRVDTGASDREDISEVEYRQVRLEKVVLVGLRTTQSEEEAENSLRELAALAETAGSRVLDGIIQRRMKPDPATYLGSGKARELADIVRSVEADTVIVDEELAPSQRRGLEDVVDAKVVDRTALILDIFAQHAKSREGKAQVELAQLEYLLPRLRGWGESMSRQAGGRVAGGAGIGSRGPGETKIELDRRRIRTRMAKLRADIARMEPARRTQRNSRRRGGVPSVAIAGYTNAGKSTLLNRLTDAGVLVQDALFATLDPTVRRARAADGREYTLTDTVGFVRNLPTQLVEAFRSTSEEVGQADVILHVVDAAHPDPVSQVQAVRAVIDTIEGASDIPELIALNKADLASPEQIALLRTVFPGAVPLSAHTGWGVDALRAALEDMLPRPRVAIDVILPYSAGSLVHRIHEEGEVDREEYVETGTRIVARVDEALAALIAREAVGGTVGDPAGSGQ
;
A
#
# COMPACT_ATOMS: atom_id res chain seq x y z
N MET A 1 -33.13 2.62 -12.88
CA MET A 1 -32.20 1.88 -13.75
C MET A 1 -31.06 1.42 -12.87
N ASP A 2 -31.31 0.32 -12.14
CA ASP A 2 -30.44 -0.23 -11.09
C ASP A 2 -30.26 -1.71 -11.36
N THR A 3 -29.29 -2.09 -12.21
CA THR A 3 -29.00 -3.51 -12.46
C THR A 3 -27.49 -3.83 -12.62
N THR A 4 -26.59 -2.90 -12.30
CA THR A 4 -25.14 -3.11 -12.47
C THR A 4 -24.36 -3.28 -11.16
N HIS A 5 -24.99 -3.12 -9.98
CA HIS A 5 -24.28 -3.23 -8.68
C HIS A 5 -24.30 -4.64 -8.06
N THR A 6 -25.23 -5.51 -8.43
CA THR A 6 -25.37 -6.86 -7.83
C THR A 6 -24.35 -7.88 -8.35
N GLY A 7 -23.73 -7.66 -9.50
CA GLY A 7 -22.77 -8.61 -10.08
C GLY A 7 -21.34 -8.55 -9.53
N ALA A 8 -20.94 -7.38 -9.03
CA ALA A 8 -19.58 -7.18 -8.47
C ALA A 8 -19.47 -7.72 -7.03
N ASP A 9 -20.53 -7.58 -6.24
CA ASP A 9 -20.60 -8.03 -4.84
C ASP A 9 -20.60 -9.57 -4.75
N SER A 10 -21.36 -10.26 -5.61
CA SER A 10 -21.39 -11.73 -5.62
C SER A 10 -20.03 -12.34 -6.03
N SER A 11 -19.30 -11.71 -6.94
CA SER A 11 -17.98 -12.20 -7.37
C SER A 11 -16.91 -12.00 -6.29
N LYS A 12 -17.07 -11.03 -5.39
CA LYS A 12 -16.20 -10.78 -4.25
C LYS A 12 -16.44 -11.79 -3.14
N GLU A 13 -17.70 -11.99 -2.75
CA GLU A 13 -18.06 -12.98 -1.75
C GLU A 13 -17.60 -14.39 -2.15
N GLU A 14 -17.72 -14.76 -3.42
CA GLU A 14 -17.20 -16.04 -3.93
C GLU A 14 -15.66 -16.12 -3.91
N ARG A 15 -14.96 -15.00 -4.08
CA ARG A 15 -13.51 -14.93 -4.00
C ARG A 15 -13.05 -15.07 -2.55
N ASP A 16 -13.60 -14.25 -1.65
CA ASP A 16 -13.27 -14.26 -0.22
C ASP A 16 -13.59 -15.63 0.40
N GLN A 17 -14.70 -16.25 0.01
CA GLN A 17 -15.05 -17.61 0.44
C GLN A 17 -14.02 -18.63 -0.01
N ARG A 18 -13.56 -18.58 -1.27
CA ARG A 18 -12.51 -19.49 -1.77
C ARG A 18 -11.19 -19.32 -1.03
N VAL A 19 -10.76 -18.09 -0.76
CA VAL A 19 -9.54 -17.81 0.01
C VAL A 19 -9.66 -18.41 1.41
N ASN A 20 -10.79 -18.17 2.08
CA ASN A 20 -11.04 -18.71 3.41
C ASN A 20 -11.04 -20.25 3.42
N ASP A 21 -11.64 -20.90 2.43
CA ASP A 21 -11.67 -22.36 2.28
C ASP A 21 -10.26 -22.93 2.04
N VAL A 22 -9.43 -22.26 1.24
CA VAL A 22 -8.04 -22.66 1.02
C VAL A 22 -7.23 -22.52 2.29
N VAL A 23 -7.32 -21.37 2.96
CA VAL A 23 -6.59 -21.12 4.22
C VAL A 23 -7.04 -22.09 5.31
N ALA A 24 -8.34 -22.37 5.45
CA ALA A 24 -8.85 -23.37 6.40
C ALA A 24 -8.26 -24.77 6.12
N ARG A 25 -8.14 -25.18 4.87
CA ARG A 25 -7.48 -26.47 4.50
C ARG A 25 -6.00 -26.49 4.87
N ILE A 26 -5.28 -25.41 4.63
CA ILE A 26 -3.85 -25.28 4.99
C ILE A 26 -3.67 -25.44 6.50
N LEU A 27 -4.50 -24.79 7.29
CA LEU A 27 -4.47 -24.86 8.75
C LEU A 27 -4.82 -26.23 9.28
N ALA A 28 -5.88 -26.86 8.77
CA ALA A 28 -6.26 -28.21 9.13
C ALA A 28 -5.12 -29.22 8.90
N ARG A 29 -4.40 -29.08 7.78
CA ARG A 29 -3.23 -29.91 7.46
C ARG A 29 -2.06 -29.63 8.40
N SER A 30 -1.84 -28.40 8.84
CA SER A 30 -0.77 -28.04 9.78
C SER A 30 -1.05 -28.54 11.21
N GLY A 31 -2.31 -28.57 11.64
CA GLY A 31 -2.74 -29.09 12.95
C GLY A 31 -2.67 -30.63 13.04
N THR A 32 -2.94 -31.33 11.95
CA THR A 32 -2.93 -32.81 11.90
C THR A 32 -1.51 -33.40 11.97
N ALA A 33 -0.48 -32.63 11.60
CA ALA A 33 0.92 -33.09 11.71
C ALA A 33 1.43 -33.23 13.16
N LEU A 34 0.69 -32.75 14.16
CA LEU A 34 0.97 -32.96 15.59
C LEU A 34 0.31 -34.26 16.15
N ALA A 35 -0.66 -34.84 15.44
CA ALA A 35 -1.43 -36.02 15.89
C ALA A 35 -1.04 -37.34 15.20
N SER A 36 -0.24 -37.31 14.13
CA SER A 36 0.08 -38.50 13.36
C SER A 36 1.51 -39.03 13.60
N THR A 37 1.81 -39.36 14.90
CA THR A 37 2.81 -40.37 15.20
C THR A 37 2.12 -41.74 15.53
N THR A 38 0.91 -41.95 15.10
CA THR A 38 0.25 -43.29 15.17
C THR A 38 -0.60 -43.45 13.90
N GLY A 39 -0.20 -44.46 13.11
CA GLY A 39 -0.77 -44.73 11.81
C GLY A 39 -2.27 -45.04 11.84
N GLN A 40 -2.91 -44.64 10.75
CA GLN A 40 -3.84 -45.51 10.00
C GLN A 40 -4.26 -44.81 8.70
N ASP A 41 -4.18 -45.60 7.68
CA ASP A 41 -4.56 -45.44 6.28
C ASP A 41 -6.02 -45.00 6.10
N THR A 42 -6.30 -43.94 5.36
CA THR A 42 -7.60 -43.72 4.71
C THR A 42 -7.37 -43.14 3.31
N SER A 43 -7.12 -44.09 2.40
CA SER A 43 -7.29 -43.88 0.97
C SER A 43 -8.76 -44.06 0.61
N GLN A 44 -9.51 -42.97 0.42
CA GLN A 44 -10.76 -42.93 -0.37
C GLN A 44 -11.21 -41.44 -0.43
N ASP A 45 -10.99 -40.82 -1.55
CA ASP A 45 -11.83 -39.81 -2.20
C ASP A 45 -11.09 -38.91 -3.25
N ALA A 46 -10.02 -39.46 -3.84
CA ALA A 46 -9.34 -38.74 -4.94
C ALA A 46 -10.01 -38.92 -6.33
N GLY A 47 -11.04 -39.78 -6.43
CA GLY A 47 -11.59 -40.19 -7.72
C GLY A 47 -12.77 -39.37 -8.27
N ALA A 48 -13.33 -38.45 -7.50
CA ALA A 48 -14.53 -37.72 -7.92
C ALA A 48 -14.20 -36.33 -8.56
N LEU A 49 -13.09 -35.71 -8.22
CA LEU A 49 -12.69 -34.39 -8.74
C LEU A 49 -11.95 -34.44 -10.10
N GLU A 50 -11.52 -35.64 -10.51
CA GLU A 50 -10.75 -35.80 -11.76
C GLU A 50 -11.61 -35.79 -13.04
N ARG A 51 -12.93 -35.85 -12.92
CA ARG A 51 -13.86 -35.94 -14.06
C ARG A 51 -14.41 -34.59 -14.55
N GLU A 52 -14.34 -33.53 -13.76
CA GLU A 52 -14.80 -32.19 -14.17
C GLU A 52 -13.75 -31.35 -14.84
N ALA A 53 -12.46 -31.63 -14.67
CA ALA A 53 -11.35 -30.82 -15.20
C ALA A 53 -11.01 -31.10 -16.69
N ARG A 54 -11.66 -32.04 -17.38
CA ARG A 54 -11.33 -32.42 -18.76
C ARG A 54 -12.11 -31.71 -19.87
N ALA A 55 -12.94 -30.73 -19.56
CA ALA A 55 -13.71 -30.01 -20.57
C ALA A 55 -13.32 -28.53 -20.63
N GLY A 56 -12.30 -28.18 -21.38
CA GLY A 56 -12.06 -26.75 -21.66
C GLY A 56 -10.66 -26.30 -22.05
N THR A 57 -9.94 -27.06 -22.85
CA THR A 57 -8.73 -26.55 -23.50
C THR A 57 -9.05 -26.02 -24.91
N ARG A 58 -9.21 -24.70 -25.03
CA ARG A 58 -9.11 -24.01 -26.31
C ARG A 58 -7.81 -23.18 -26.33
N ARG A 59 -6.86 -23.61 -27.16
CA ARG A 59 -5.68 -22.84 -27.54
C ARG A 59 -6.13 -21.56 -28.24
N VAL A 60 -5.65 -20.41 -27.77
CA VAL A 60 -5.66 -19.16 -28.52
C VAL A 60 -4.21 -18.83 -28.88
N ASP A 61 -3.96 -18.92 -30.17
CA ASP A 61 -2.73 -18.51 -30.83
C ASP A 61 -2.70 -16.97 -30.86
N THR A 62 -1.72 -16.33 -30.27
CA THR A 62 -1.49 -14.89 -30.42
C THR A 62 -0.17 -14.64 -31.10
N GLY A 63 -0.31 -14.12 -32.32
CA GLY A 63 0.76 -13.76 -33.24
C GLY A 63 1.76 -12.76 -32.67
N ALA A 64 2.95 -12.92 -33.19
CA ALA A 64 4.13 -12.09 -32.97
C ALA A 64 3.97 -10.71 -33.59
N SER A 65 4.36 -9.67 -32.85
CA SER A 65 5.16 -8.52 -33.33
C SER A 65 5.37 -7.52 -32.20
N ASP A 66 6.55 -7.39 -31.74
CA ASP A 66 7.44 -6.22 -31.69
C ASP A 66 8.66 -6.59 -30.82
N ARG A 67 9.70 -6.95 -31.54
CA ARG A 67 11.03 -7.14 -30.94
C ARG A 67 11.71 -5.79 -30.93
N GLU A 68 11.70 -5.12 -29.80
CA GLU A 68 12.78 -4.19 -29.46
C GLU A 68 13.75 -4.90 -28.51
N ASP A 69 14.98 -4.92 -28.98
CA ASP A 69 16.18 -5.59 -28.49
C ASP A 69 16.56 -5.10 -27.07
N ILE A 70 15.94 -5.67 -26.04
CA ILE A 70 16.45 -5.66 -24.67
C ILE A 70 16.84 -7.10 -24.40
N SER A 71 18.12 -7.40 -24.60
CA SER A 71 18.71 -8.71 -24.34
C SER A 71 18.32 -9.21 -22.94
N GLU A 72 17.49 -10.23 -22.89
CA GLU A 72 17.29 -11.32 -21.91
C GLU A 72 17.61 -11.08 -20.42
N VAL A 73 17.43 -9.89 -19.89
CA VAL A 73 16.89 -9.74 -18.55
C VAL A 73 15.40 -9.47 -18.75
N GLU A 74 14.72 -10.47 -19.27
CA GLU A 74 13.27 -10.51 -19.20
C GLU A 74 12.90 -10.42 -17.73
N TYR A 75 12.51 -9.24 -17.32
CA TYR A 75 11.55 -9.07 -16.27
C TYR A 75 10.27 -9.70 -16.85
N ARG A 76 10.19 -11.03 -16.79
CA ARG A 76 8.96 -11.73 -17.12
C ARG A 76 7.91 -11.13 -16.21
N GLN A 77 7.00 -10.37 -16.77
CA GLN A 77 5.73 -10.11 -16.10
C GLN A 77 5.27 -11.47 -15.57
N VAL A 78 5.25 -11.59 -14.27
CA VAL A 78 4.94 -12.84 -13.62
C VAL A 78 3.44 -13.06 -13.87
N ARG A 79 3.10 -13.77 -14.95
CA ARG A 79 1.75 -14.33 -15.05
C ARG A 79 1.67 -15.43 -14.00
N LEU A 80 1.22 -15.03 -12.83
CA LEU A 80 0.99 -15.91 -11.70
C LEU A 80 -0.41 -16.51 -11.90
N GLU A 81 -0.54 -17.59 -12.66
CA GLU A 81 -1.86 -18.15 -12.95
C GLU A 81 -2.35 -19.05 -11.81
N LYS A 82 -1.49 -19.96 -11.32
CA LYS A 82 -1.82 -20.94 -10.29
C LYS A 82 -0.74 -20.95 -9.21
N VAL A 83 -1.11 -20.68 -7.98
CA VAL A 83 -0.12 -20.52 -6.92
C VAL A 83 -0.40 -21.38 -5.68
N VAL A 84 0.70 -21.79 -5.03
CA VAL A 84 0.71 -22.43 -3.73
C VAL A 84 1.38 -21.50 -2.72
N LEU A 85 0.76 -21.31 -1.55
CA LEU A 85 1.26 -20.42 -0.51
C LEU A 85 2.14 -21.15 0.49
N VAL A 86 3.16 -20.46 1.00
CA VAL A 86 4.07 -21.00 2.01
C VAL A 86 4.21 -20.01 3.16
N GLY A 87 3.86 -20.44 4.36
CA GLY A 87 4.05 -19.71 5.59
C GLY A 87 5.04 -20.40 6.54
N LEU A 88 5.77 -19.62 7.32
CA LEU A 88 6.59 -20.09 8.42
C LEU A 88 6.08 -19.48 9.72
N ARG A 89 5.70 -20.32 10.69
CA ARG A 89 5.33 -19.89 12.03
C ARG A 89 6.54 -20.02 12.96
N THR A 90 7.11 -18.90 13.38
CA THR A 90 8.25 -18.87 14.28
C THR A 90 7.78 -18.70 15.75
N THR A 91 7.62 -17.46 16.20
CA THR A 91 7.15 -17.09 17.54
C THR A 91 5.69 -16.59 17.56
N GLN A 92 5.10 -16.41 16.39
CA GLN A 92 3.74 -15.89 16.20
C GLN A 92 2.69 -16.87 16.71
N SER A 93 1.54 -16.32 17.13
CA SER A 93 0.35 -17.12 17.45
C SER A 93 -0.19 -17.84 16.18
N GLU A 94 -1.10 -18.78 16.39
CA GLU A 94 -1.75 -19.47 15.26
C GLU A 94 -2.63 -18.51 14.46
N GLU A 95 -3.36 -17.65 15.16
CA GLU A 95 -4.21 -16.60 14.58
C GLU A 95 -3.41 -15.58 13.75
N GLU A 96 -2.24 -15.17 14.25
CA GLU A 96 -1.35 -14.26 13.50
C GLU A 96 -0.82 -14.90 12.22
N ALA A 97 -0.45 -16.18 12.25
CA ALA A 97 0.01 -16.90 11.07
C ALA A 97 -1.13 -17.11 10.05
N GLU A 98 -2.36 -17.37 10.54
CA GLU A 98 -3.56 -17.47 9.73
C GLU A 98 -3.88 -16.13 9.04
N ASN A 99 -3.88 -15.03 9.78
CA ASN A 99 -4.11 -13.69 9.25
C ASN A 99 -3.06 -13.30 8.21
N SER A 100 -1.79 -13.68 8.43
CA SER A 100 -0.70 -13.44 7.47
C SER A 100 -0.93 -14.21 6.16
N LEU A 101 -1.36 -15.45 6.23
CA LEU A 101 -1.70 -16.24 5.03
C LEU A 101 -2.93 -15.73 4.28
N ARG A 102 -3.97 -15.27 5.00
CA ARG A 102 -5.13 -14.64 4.36
C ARG A 102 -4.71 -13.37 3.61
N GLU A 103 -3.85 -12.57 4.22
CA GLU A 103 -3.31 -11.38 3.57
C GLU A 103 -2.47 -11.74 2.35
N LEU A 104 -1.59 -12.76 2.43
CA LEU A 104 -0.79 -13.22 1.31
C LEU A 104 -1.66 -13.76 0.16
N ALA A 105 -2.75 -14.48 0.48
CA ALA A 105 -3.71 -14.95 -0.50
C ALA A 105 -4.40 -13.79 -1.21
N ALA A 106 -4.83 -12.75 -0.48
CA ALA A 106 -5.45 -11.57 -1.05
C ALA A 106 -4.46 -10.76 -1.92
N LEU A 107 -3.18 -10.70 -1.53
CA LEU A 107 -2.10 -10.12 -2.37
C LEU A 107 -1.91 -10.91 -3.67
N ALA A 108 -1.86 -12.24 -3.59
CA ALA A 108 -1.70 -13.09 -4.76
C ALA A 108 -2.88 -12.92 -5.74
N GLU A 109 -4.11 -12.88 -5.25
CA GLU A 109 -5.29 -12.64 -6.08
C GLU A 109 -5.32 -11.23 -6.68
N THR A 110 -4.85 -10.21 -5.93
CA THR A 110 -4.71 -8.85 -6.45
C THR A 110 -3.71 -8.79 -7.60
N ALA A 111 -2.64 -9.59 -7.54
CA ALA A 111 -1.68 -9.75 -8.64
C ALA A 111 -2.24 -10.53 -9.85
N GLY A 112 -3.47 -11.02 -9.78
CA GLY A 112 -4.12 -11.78 -10.84
C GLY A 112 -3.88 -13.28 -10.78
N SER A 113 -3.40 -13.80 -9.64
CA SER A 113 -3.12 -15.21 -9.43
C SER A 113 -4.32 -15.94 -8.84
N ARG A 114 -4.40 -17.24 -9.03
CA ARG A 114 -5.36 -18.11 -8.36
C ARG A 114 -4.68 -18.96 -7.31
N VAL A 115 -5.05 -18.78 -6.05
CA VAL A 115 -4.55 -19.58 -4.95
C VAL A 115 -5.23 -20.96 -4.96
N LEU A 116 -4.44 -22.03 -5.05
CA LEU A 116 -4.94 -23.40 -5.10
C LEU A 116 -4.79 -24.13 -3.77
N ASP A 117 -3.65 -23.99 -3.11
CA ASP A 117 -3.32 -24.66 -1.86
C ASP A 117 -2.19 -23.91 -1.12
N GLY A 118 -1.72 -24.44 -0.01
CA GLY A 118 -0.58 -23.92 0.73
C GLY A 118 -0.10 -24.81 1.84
N ILE A 119 0.96 -24.36 2.50
CA ILE A 119 1.59 -25.09 3.59
C ILE A 119 2.11 -24.12 4.64
N ILE A 120 1.95 -24.48 5.92
CA ILE A 120 2.59 -23.81 7.05
C ILE A 120 3.53 -24.78 7.73
N GLN A 121 4.73 -24.30 8.06
CA GLN A 121 5.63 -25.03 8.92
C GLN A 121 5.86 -24.26 10.22
N ARG A 122 5.74 -24.94 11.37
CA ARG A 122 6.19 -24.41 12.65
C ARG A 122 7.70 -24.68 12.80
N ARG A 123 8.50 -23.62 12.94
CA ARG A 123 9.94 -23.74 13.11
C ARG A 123 10.50 -22.48 13.77
N MET A 124 11.47 -22.61 14.66
CA MET A 124 12.06 -21.47 15.38
C MET A 124 12.86 -20.51 14.49
N LYS A 125 13.42 -20.99 13.39
CA LYS A 125 14.19 -20.20 12.42
C LYS A 125 14.03 -20.78 11.02
N PRO A 126 14.04 -19.94 9.96
CA PRO A 126 14.08 -20.40 8.58
C PRO A 126 15.28 -21.30 8.30
N ASP A 127 15.12 -22.27 7.43
CA ASP A 127 16.23 -23.08 6.95
C ASP A 127 17.16 -22.23 6.06
N PRO A 128 18.49 -22.27 6.25
CA PRO A 128 19.42 -21.46 5.46
C PRO A 128 19.45 -21.83 3.97
N ALA A 129 19.11 -23.08 3.62
CA ALA A 129 19.19 -23.58 2.25
C ALA A 129 17.84 -23.46 1.51
N THR A 130 16.74 -23.84 2.14
CA THR A 130 15.43 -24.01 1.49
C THR A 130 14.30 -23.26 2.18
N TYR A 131 14.59 -22.39 3.17
CA TYR A 131 13.61 -21.68 4.00
C TYR A 131 12.75 -22.64 4.85
N LEU A 132 12.17 -23.68 4.25
CA LEU A 132 11.50 -24.80 4.92
C LEU A 132 12.51 -25.92 5.29
N GLY A 133 12.16 -26.78 6.25
CA GLY A 133 12.90 -28.01 6.46
C GLY A 133 12.80 -28.94 5.24
N SER A 134 13.85 -29.76 5.00
CA SER A 134 13.93 -30.62 3.81
C SER A 134 12.75 -31.55 3.58
N GLY A 135 12.15 -32.09 4.67
CA GLY A 135 10.93 -32.91 4.59
C GLY A 135 9.73 -32.08 4.12
N LYS A 136 9.54 -30.89 4.70
CA LYS A 136 8.41 -30.01 4.35
C LYS A 136 8.56 -29.40 2.95
N ALA A 137 9.79 -29.16 2.49
CA ALA A 137 10.07 -28.74 1.12
C ALA A 137 9.70 -29.81 0.08
N ARG A 138 9.89 -31.11 0.39
CA ARG A 138 9.44 -32.22 -0.47
C ARG A 138 7.90 -32.34 -0.47
N GLU A 139 7.26 -32.23 0.69
CA GLU A 139 5.79 -32.20 0.79
C GLU A 139 5.22 -31.05 -0.06
N LEU A 140 5.84 -29.86 -0.02
CA LEU A 140 5.47 -28.75 -0.89
C LEU A 140 5.62 -29.12 -2.36
N ALA A 141 6.71 -29.78 -2.76
CA ALA A 141 6.90 -30.24 -4.15
C ALA A 141 5.81 -31.23 -4.60
N ASP A 142 5.35 -32.10 -3.69
CA ASP A 142 4.25 -33.02 -3.97
C ASP A 142 2.91 -32.27 -4.13
N ILE A 143 2.65 -31.26 -3.28
CA ILE A 143 1.47 -30.40 -3.42
C ILE A 143 1.51 -29.66 -4.75
N VAL A 144 2.61 -28.97 -5.08
CA VAL A 144 2.79 -28.21 -6.33
C VAL A 144 2.47 -29.07 -7.54
N ARG A 145 2.99 -30.30 -7.57
CA ARG A 145 2.72 -31.28 -8.64
C ARG A 145 1.27 -31.73 -8.68
N SER A 146 0.66 -31.99 -7.51
CA SER A 146 -0.71 -32.49 -7.44
C SER A 146 -1.76 -31.48 -7.91
N VAL A 147 -1.53 -30.19 -7.64
CA VAL A 147 -2.42 -29.09 -8.05
C VAL A 147 -2.01 -28.42 -9.35
N GLU A 148 -0.91 -28.89 -9.97
CA GLU A 148 -0.33 -28.29 -11.20
C GLU A 148 -0.09 -26.77 -11.04
N ALA A 149 0.53 -26.37 -9.93
CA ALA A 149 0.82 -24.98 -9.66
C ALA A 149 2.08 -24.52 -10.43
N ASP A 150 2.02 -23.32 -10.96
CA ASP A 150 3.14 -22.71 -11.72
C ASP A 150 4.14 -22.01 -10.81
N THR A 151 3.66 -21.54 -9.65
CA THR A 151 4.42 -20.68 -8.76
C THR A 151 4.14 -20.98 -7.30
N VAL A 152 5.18 -20.86 -6.48
CA VAL A 152 5.10 -20.88 -5.02
C VAL A 152 5.31 -19.48 -4.49
N ILE A 153 4.43 -19.00 -3.62
CA ILE A 153 4.55 -17.67 -2.98
C ILE A 153 4.86 -17.86 -1.49
N VAL A 154 5.92 -17.22 -1.03
CA VAL A 154 6.42 -17.32 0.35
C VAL A 154 6.10 -16.02 1.10
N ASP A 155 5.61 -16.14 2.34
CA ASP A 155 5.10 -15.04 3.17
C ASP A 155 6.20 -14.13 3.77
N GLU A 156 7.45 -14.43 3.57
CA GLU A 156 8.61 -13.65 4.01
C GLU A 156 9.55 -13.36 2.86
N GLU A 157 10.46 -12.40 3.05
CA GLU A 157 11.52 -12.13 2.10
C GLU A 157 12.56 -13.26 2.13
N LEU A 158 12.90 -13.81 0.97
CA LEU A 158 13.86 -14.91 0.83
C LEU A 158 15.26 -14.41 0.51
N ALA A 159 16.26 -14.99 1.19
CA ALA A 159 17.63 -14.89 0.72
C ALA A 159 17.76 -15.53 -0.68
N PRO A 160 18.67 -15.02 -1.55
CA PRO A 160 18.85 -15.57 -2.89
C PRO A 160 19.20 -17.06 -2.93
N SER A 161 19.88 -17.57 -1.90
CA SER A 161 20.20 -19.01 -1.74
C SER A 161 18.97 -19.83 -1.39
N GLN A 162 18.12 -19.31 -0.46
CA GLN A 162 16.90 -20.00 -0.04
C GLN A 162 15.90 -20.12 -1.20
N ARG A 163 15.71 -19.03 -1.94
CA ARG A 163 14.84 -19.03 -3.11
C ARG A 163 15.25 -20.14 -4.10
N ARG A 164 16.54 -20.20 -4.47
CA ARG A 164 17.04 -21.22 -5.40
C ARG A 164 16.92 -22.63 -4.83
N GLY A 165 17.38 -22.81 -3.57
CA GLY A 165 17.27 -24.12 -2.94
C GLY A 165 15.83 -24.63 -2.88
N LEU A 166 14.85 -23.72 -2.74
CA LEU A 166 13.45 -24.08 -2.79
C LEU A 166 13.00 -24.35 -4.24
N GLU A 167 13.36 -23.50 -5.21
CA GLU A 167 13.09 -23.70 -6.65
C GLU A 167 13.62 -25.06 -7.14
N ASP A 168 14.85 -25.43 -6.74
CA ASP A 168 15.48 -26.71 -7.08
C ASP A 168 14.72 -27.94 -6.53
N VAL A 169 14.03 -27.79 -5.38
CA VAL A 169 13.26 -28.87 -4.75
C VAL A 169 11.84 -28.97 -5.32
N VAL A 170 11.16 -27.81 -5.50
CA VAL A 170 9.75 -27.80 -5.91
C VAL A 170 9.56 -27.88 -7.41
N ASP A 171 10.61 -27.65 -8.21
CA ASP A 171 10.59 -27.58 -9.68
C ASP A 171 9.52 -26.59 -10.22
N ALA A 172 9.32 -25.49 -9.49
CA ALA A 172 8.42 -24.41 -9.83
C ALA A 172 9.03 -23.07 -9.45
N LYS A 173 8.52 -21.99 -10.03
CA LYS A 173 8.98 -20.64 -9.71
C LYS A 173 8.66 -20.29 -8.25
N VAL A 174 9.63 -19.70 -7.54
CA VAL A 174 9.44 -19.20 -6.19
C VAL A 174 9.48 -17.68 -6.16
N VAL A 175 8.44 -17.08 -5.62
CA VAL A 175 8.26 -15.64 -5.44
C VAL A 175 8.10 -15.36 -3.95
N ASP A 176 8.80 -14.39 -3.42
CA ASP A 176 8.59 -13.93 -2.05
C ASP A 176 7.59 -12.77 -1.96
N ARG A 177 7.13 -12.47 -0.75
CA ARG A 177 6.17 -11.40 -0.47
C ARG A 177 6.61 -10.05 -1.05
N THR A 178 7.90 -9.73 -0.97
CA THR A 178 8.45 -8.47 -1.48
C THR A 178 8.32 -8.37 -3.00
N ALA A 179 8.67 -9.43 -3.73
CA ALA A 179 8.53 -9.48 -5.18
C ALA A 179 7.06 -9.41 -5.62
N LEU A 180 6.16 -10.07 -4.90
CA LEU A 180 4.72 -10.03 -5.17
C LEU A 180 4.16 -8.60 -5.02
N ILE A 181 4.50 -7.91 -3.94
CA ILE A 181 4.07 -6.53 -3.71
C ILE A 181 4.63 -5.60 -4.79
N LEU A 182 5.90 -5.75 -5.17
CA LEU A 182 6.52 -4.97 -6.26
C LEU A 182 5.81 -5.19 -7.60
N ASP A 183 5.34 -6.40 -7.88
CA ASP A 183 4.58 -6.69 -9.10
C ASP A 183 3.20 -6.02 -9.08
N ILE A 184 2.48 -6.07 -7.96
CA ILE A 184 1.21 -5.36 -7.77
C ILE A 184 1.41 -3.85 -7.99
N PHE A 185 2.48 -3.27 -7.45
CA PHE A 185 2.79 -1.86 -7.66
C PHE A 185 3.09 -1.50 -9.09
N ALA A 186 3.82 -2.37 -9.82
CA ALA A 186 4.09 -2.16 -11.23
C ALA A 186 2.81 -2.12 -12.08
N GLN A 187 1.80 -2.92 -11.69
CA GLN A 187 0.50 -2.95 -12.35
C GLN A 187 -0.34 -1.69 -12.04
N HIS A 188 -0.24 -1.13 -10.82
CA HIS A 188 -1.07 -0.02 -10.36
C HIS A 188 -0.43 1.37 -10.54
N ALA A 189 0.87 1.48 -10.81
CA ALA A 189 1.56 2.74 -11.06
C ALA A 189 1.05 3.40 -12.34
N LYS A 190 0.38 4.55 -12.22
CA LYS A 190 -0.17 5.31 -13.35
C LYS A 190 0.70 6.50 -13.70
N SER A 191 1.23 7.23 -12.70
CA SER A 191 2.05 8.40 -12.91
C SER A 191 3.44 8.02 -13.45
N ARG A 192 4.06 8.97 -14.15
CA ARG A 192 5.45 8.81 -14.62
C ARG A 192 6.43 8.62 -13.46
N GLU A 193 6.16 9.30 -12.36
CA GLU A 193 6.98 9.23 -11.15
C GLU A 193 6.79 7.91 -10.43
N GLY A 194 5.54 7.48 -10.17
CA GLY A 194 5.24 6.19 -9.55
C GLY A 194 5.85 5.04 -10.33
N LYS A 195 5.77 5.06 -11.67
CA LYS A 195 6.43 4.05 -12.52
C LYS A 195 7.95 4.05 -12.34
N ALA A 196 8.59 5.23 -12.26
CA ALA A 196 10.02 5.33 -12.07
C ALA A 196 10.46 4.85 -10.67
N GLN A 197 9.68 5.15 -9.64
CA GLN A 197 9.93 4.72 -8.27
C GLN A 197 9.78 3.19 -8.14
N VAL A 198 8.72 2.62 -8.69
CA VAL A 198 8.50 1.16 -8.68
C VAL A 198 9.59 0.44 -9.46
N GLU A 199 9.95 0.90 -10.65
CA GLU A 199 11.05 0.32 -11.44
C GLU A 199 12.38 0.37 -10.67
N LEU A 200 12.68 1.48 -9.99
CA LEU A 200 13.86 1.62 -9.15
C LEU A 200 13.87 0.58 -8.02
N ALA A 201 12.76 0.45 -7.27
CA ALA A 201 12.64 -0.54 -6.20
C ALA A 201 12.77 -1.99 -6.70
N GLN A 202 12.20 -2.30 -7.86
CA GLN A 202 12.35 -3.59 -8.50
C GLN A 202 13.81 -3.90 -8.85
N LEU A 203 14.54 -2.93 -9.37
CA LEU A 203 15.96 -3.09 -9.69
C LEU A 203 16.84 -3.21 -8.43
N GLU A 204 16.51 -2.48 -7.36
CA GLU A 204 17.17 -2.59 -6.07
C GLU A 204 16.97 -3.97 -5.43
N TYR A 205 15.76 -4.50 -5.49
CA TYR A 205 15.44 -5.85 -5.05
C TYR A 205 16.16 -6.92 -5.89
N LEU A 206 16.25 -6.73 -7.21
CA LEU A 206 16.84 -7.69 -8.14
C LEU A 206 18.38 -7.73 -8.05
N LEU A 207 19.04 -6.57 -7.89
CA LEU A 207 20.50 -6.42 -7.98
C LEU A 207 21.30 -7.36 -7.07
N PRO A 208 20.99 -7.56 -5.76
CA PRO A 208 21.68 -8.53 -4.91
C PRO A 208 21.38 -9.97 -5.33
N ARG A 209 20.22 -10.24 -5.93
CA ARG A 209 19.76 -11.57 -6.35
C ARG A 209 20.41 -12.08 -7.64
N LEU A 210 21.04 -11.20 -8.43
CA LEU A 210 21.85 -11.58 -9.61
C LEU A 210 23.17 -12.29 -9.28
N ARG A 211 23.60 -12.28 -8.03
CA ARG A 211 24.91 -12.85 -7.60
C ARG A 211 25.06 -14.36 -7.74
N GLY A 212 24.03 -15.07 -8.11
CA GLY A 212 24.09 -16.52 -8.14
C GLY A 212 23.71 -17.19 -9.45
N TRP A 213 23.27 -16.45 -10.43
CA TRP A 213 22.95 -17.01 -11.76
C TRP A 213 24.20 -17.43 -12.54
N GLY A 214 25.38 -16.82 -12.28
CA GLY A 214 26.63 -17.15 -12.96
C GLY A 214 27.21 -18.50 -12.61
N GLU A 215 27.03 -18.97 -11.38
CA GLU A 215 27.52 -20.26 -10.96
C GLU A 215 26.72 -21.44 -11.54
N SER A 216 25.42 -21.29 -11.73
CA SER A 216 24.59 -22.34 -12.34
C SER A 216 24.81 -22.43 -13.86
N MET A 217 24.94 -21.31 -14.56
CA MET A 217 25.27 -21.30 -15.99
C MET A 217 26.71 -21.77 -16.25
N SER A 218 27.67 -21.50 -15.34
CA SER A 218 29.04 -22.00 -15.45
C SER A 218 29.11 -23.52 -15.28
N ARG A 219 28.27 -24.13 -14.43
CA ARG A 219 28.17 -25.58 -14.28
C ARG A 219 27.51 -26.26 -15.50
N GLN A 220 26.52 -25.63 -16.12
CA GLN A 220 25.89 -26.14 -17.34
C GLN A 220 26.76 -25.99 -18.61
N ALA A 221 27.59 -24.91 -18.68
CA ALA A 221 28.54 -24.70 -19.76
C ALA A 221 29.87 -25.46 -19.57
N GLY A 222 30.14 -25.96 -18.37
CA GLY A 222 31.39 -26.65 -17.98
C GLY A 222 31.45 -28.15 -18.29
N GLY A 223 30.54 -28.69 -19.08
CA GLY A 223 30.59 -30.04 -19.61
C GLY A 223 31.71 -30.18 -20.64
N ARG A 224 32.92 -30.65 -20.18
CA ARG A 224 34.03 -31.18 -20.99
C ARG A 224 34.74 -30.20 -21.93
N VAL A 225 35.73 -29.51 -21.38
CA VAL A 225 37.00 -29.35 -22.12
C VAL A 225 38.15 -29.72 -21.18
N ALA A 226 38.70 -30.88 -21.39
CA ALA A 226 39.95 -31.31 -20.77
C ALA A 226 41.12 -30.54 -21.39
N GLY A 227 42.01 -30.02 -20.56
CA GLY A 227 43.35 -29.64 -20.89
C GLY A 227 43.60 -28.17 -21.21
N GLY A 228 44.23 -27.48 -20.26
CA GLY A 228 44.84 -26.18 -20.46
C GLY A 228 44.93 -25.34 -19.20
N ALA A 229 46.06 -25.45 -18.49
CA ALA A 229 46.41 -24.57 -17.39
C ALA A 229 46.52 -23.12 -17.88
N GLY A 230 45.56 -22.29 -17.48
CA GLY A 230 45.60 -20.85 -17.67
C GLY A 230 44.96 -20.16 -16.47
N ILE A 231 45.83 -19.63 -15.59
CA ILE A 231 45.44 -18.77 -14.46
C ILE A 231 44.81 -17.48 -15.05
N GLY A 232 43.48 -17.32 -14.95
CA GLY A 232 42.87 -16.00 -15.20
C GLY A 232 41.73 -15.90 -16.22
N SER A 233 41.17 -17.01 -16.74
CA SER A 233 40.01 -16.90 -17.64
C SER A 233 38.71 -16.82 -16.82
N ARG A 234 38.21 -15.62 -16.59
CA ARG A 234 36.81 -15.37 -16.17
C ARG A 234 35.91 -16.05 -17.19
N GLY A 235 35.09 -16.99 -16.76
CA GLY A 235 34.17 -17.70 -17.66
C GLY A 235 33.16 -16.73 -18.33
N PRO A 236 32.65 -17.06 -19.53
CA PRO A 236 31.72 -16.19 -20.27
C PRO A 236 30.45 -15.80 -19.48
N GLY A 237 30.09 -16.59 -18.44
CA GLY A 237 28.98 -16.29 -17.55
C GLY A 237 29.26 -15.16 -16.56
N GLU A 238 30.48 -15.05 -16.03
CA GLU A 238 30.86 -13.95 -15.12
C GLU A 238 30.85 -12.60 -15.82
N THR A 239 31.29 -12.56 -17.07
CA THR A 239 31.31 -11.34 -17.87
C THR A 239 29.89 -10.86 -18.21
N LYS A 240 28.96 -11.77 -18.50
CA LYS A 240 27.55 -11.43 -18.79
C LYS A 240 26.89 -10.84 -17.55
N ILE A 241 27.06 -11.45 -16.39
CA ILE A 241 26.50 -10.94 -15.12
C ILE A 241 27.07 -9.59 -14.73
N GLU A 242 28.36 -9.36 -14.94
CA GLU A 242 28.99 -8.08 -14.64
C GLU A 242 28.49 -6.97 -15.57
N LEU A 243 28.24 -7.27 -16.83
CA LEU A 243 27.60 -6.36 -17.79
C LEU A 243 26.15 -6.06 -17.39
N ASP A 244 25.37 -7.06 -17.03
CA ASP A 244 23.98 -6.87 -16.61
C ASP A 244 23.89 -6.04 -15.33
N ARG A 245 24.75 -6.27 -14.35
CA ARG A 245 24.88 -5.43 -13.16
C ARG A 245 25.22 -3.99 -13.49
N ARG A 246 26.13 -3.77 -14.45
CA ARG A 246 26.52 -2.43 -14.87
C ARG A 246 25.33 -1.74 -15.53
N ARG A 247 24.59 -2.43 -16.41
CA ARG A 247 23.37 -1.92 -17.04
C ARG A 247 22.30 -1.54 -16.01
N ILE A 248 22.04 -2.43 -15.05
CA ILE A 248 21.07 -2.17 -13.96
C ILE A 248 21.50 -0.96 -13.14
N ARG A 249 22.76 -0.86 -12.69
CA ARG A 249 23.25 0.30 -11.96
C ARG A 249 23.12 1.60 -12.76
N THR A 250 23.42 1.56 -14.06
CA THR A 250 23.24 2.73 -14.93
C THR A 250 21.76 3.11 -15.05
N ARG A 251 20.85 2.13 -15.15
CA ARG A 251 19.41 2.38 -15.19
C ARG A 251 18.91 2.96 -13.88
N MET A 252 19.33 2.40 -12.74
CA MET A 252 19.01 2.94 -11.40
C MET A 252 19.49 4.38 -11.22
N ALA A 253 20.73 4.69 -11.64
CA ALA A 253 21.24 6.07 -11.58
C ALA A 253 20.41 7.03 -12.43
N LYS A 254 19.97 6.61 -13.61
CA LYS A 254 19.07 7.41 -14.47
C LYS A 254 17.71 7.62 -13.81
N LEU A 255 17.10 6.58 -13.26
CA LEU A 255 15.81 6.67 -12.56
C LEU A 255 15.88 7.59 -11.35
N ARG A 256 16.92 7.49 -10.52
CA ARG A 256 17.15 8.41 -9.38
C ARG A 256 17.25 9.87 -9.85
N ALA A 257 17.97 10.12 -10.94
CA ALA A 257 18.07 11.47 -11.51
C ALA A 257 16.74 11.96 -12.09
N ASP A 258 15.92 11.08 -12.67
CA ASP A 258 14.61 11.43 -13.20
C ASP A 258 13.63 11.77 -12.07
N ILE A 259 13.61 10.98 -10.97
CA ILE A 259 12.81 11.24 -9.76
C ILE A 259 13.23 12.58 -9.12
N ALA A 260 14.53 12.80 -8.93
CA ALA A 260 15.04 14.05 -8.35
C ALA A 260 14.66 15.29 -9.19
N ARG A 261 14.51 15.16 -10.52
CA ARG A 261 14.03 16.25 -11.38
C ARG A 261 12.54 16.55 -11.24
N MET A 262 11.74 15.62 -10.79
CA MET A 262 10.30 15.80 -10.57
C MET A 262 9.98 16.42 -9.20
N GLU A 263 10.85 16.22 -8.21
CA GLU A 263 10.69 16.73 -6.83
C GLU A 263 10.48 18.26 -6.73
N PRO A 264 11.23 19.15 -7.44
CA PRO A 264 11.05 20.60 -7.31
C PRO A 264 9.66 21.10 -7.71
N ALA A 265 9.05 20.49 -8.72
CA ALA A 265 7.69 20.86 -9.16
C ALA A 265 6.66 20.56 -8.07
N ARG A 266 6.75 19.39 -7.42
CA ARG A 266 5.90 19.02 -6.28
C ARG A 266 6.10 19.95 -5.09
N ARG A 267 7.36 20.24 -4.76
CA ARG A 267 7.70 21.16 -3.67
C ARG A 267 7.14 22.56 -3.90
N THR A 268 7.19 23.06 -5.14
CA THR A 268 6.60 24.34 -5.49
C THR A 268 5.09 24.34 -5.31
N GLN A 269 4.41 23.28 -5.77
CA GLN A 269 2.96 23.14 -5.65
C GLN A 269 2.52 23.04 -4.18
N ARG A 270 3.27 22.28 -3.35
CA ARG A 270 3.03 22.18 -1.89
C ARG A 270 3.26 23.51 -1.19
N ASN A 271 4.37 24.20 -1.48
CA ASN A 271 4.68 25.51 -0.89
C ASN A 271 3.63 26.56 -1.26
N SER A 272 3.02 26.47 -2.45
CA SER A 272 1.91 27.34 -2.83
C SER A 272 0.68 27.10 -1.96
N ARG A 273 0.33 25.83 -1.68
CA ARG A 273 -0.77 25.48 -0.77
C ARG A 273 -0.52 25.99 0.66
N ARG A 274 0.69 25.77 1.20
CA ARG A 274 1.07 26.25 2.55
C ARG A 274 1.05 27.76 2.66
N ARG A 275 1.50 28.50 1.64
CA ARG A 275 1.43 29.96 1.62
C ARG A 275 0.01 30.49 1.54
N GLY A 276 -0.91 29.72 0.95
CA GLY A 276 -2.34 30.05 0.94
C GLY A 276 -3.06 29.69 2.24
N GLY A 277 -2.36 29.22 3.29
CA GLY A 277 -2.98 28.87 4.58
C GLY A 277 -3.96 27.71 4.53
N VAL A 278 -3.97 26.92 3.42
CA VAL A 278 -4.90 25.82 3.25
C VAL A 278 -4.39 24.58 4.02
N PRO A 279 -5.09 24.15 5.09
CA PRO A 279 -4.69 22.97 5.86
C PRO A 279 -4.69 21.69 5.03
N SER A 280 -3.85 20.75 5.41
CA SER A 280 -3.68 19.47 4.71
C SER A 280 -3.90 18.28 5.63
N VAL A 281 -4.67 17.31 5.17
CA VAL A 281 -4.95 16.05 5.87
C VAL A 281 -4.41 14.90 5.03
N ALA A 282 -3.55 14.07 5.61
CA ALA A 282 -3.10 12.83 4.98
C ALA A 282 -3.96 11.66 5.47
N ILE A 283 -4.57 10.93 4.54
CA ILE A 283 -5.34 9.73 4.85
C ILE A 283 -4.38 8.54 4.85
N ALA A 284 -4.05 8.02 6.03
CA ALA A 284 -3.21 6.85 6.21
C ALA A 284 -4.06 5.64 6.65
N GLY A 285 -3.51 4.45 6.54
CA GLY A 285 -4.16 3.23 7.02
C GLY A 285 -3.78 2.00 6.23
N TYR A 286 -4.17 0.85 6.74
CA TYR A 286 -3.87 -0.44 6.13
C TYR A 286 -4.51 -0.60 4.75
N THR A 287 -3.98 -1.50 3.92
CA THR A 287 -4.62 -1.85 2.63
C THR A 287 -6.05 -2.32 2.86
N ASN A 288 -6.95 -1.95 1.96
CA ASN A 288 -8.38 -2.28 2.03
C ASN A 288 -9.12 -1.78 3.29
N ALA A 289 -8.56 -0.85 4.08
CA ALA A 289 -9.28 -0.20 5.19
C ALA A 289 -10.38 0.77 4.73
N GLY A 290 -10.46 1.07 3.43
CA GLY A 290 -11.47 1.94 2.83
C GLY A 290 -11.06 3.40 2.69
N LYS A 291 -9.75 3.71 2.61
CA LYS A 291 -9.21 5.08 2.47
C LYS A 291 -9.79 5.84 1.28
N SER A 292 -9.71 5.27 0.09
CA SER A 292 -10.20 5.90 -1.15
C SER A 292 -11.73 6.01 -1.18
N THR A 293 -12.45 5.06 -0.56
CA THR A 293 -13.90 5.14 -0.37
C THR A 293 -14.26 6.31 0.54
N LEU A 294 -13.51 6.46 1.64
CA LEU A 294 -13.71 7.55 2.59
C LEU A 294 -13.37 8.92 1.96
N LEU A 295 -12.28 9.01 1.19
CA LEU A 295 -11.94 10.23 0.44
C LEU A 295 -13.11 10.65 -0.47
N ASN A 296 -13.67 9.72 -1.25
CA ASN A 296 -14.82 10.01 -2.12
C ASN A 296 -16.03 10.53 -1.33
N ARG A 297 -16.29 9.94 -0.17
CA ARG A 297 -17.42 10.32 0.69
C ARG A 297 -17.22 11.69 1.33
N LEU A 298 -15.99 12.06 1.68
CA LEU A 298 -15.68 13.36 2.27
C LEU A 298 -15.63 14.50 1.25
N THR A 299 -15.37 14.20 -0.04
CA THR A 299 -15.12 15.21 -1.07
C THR A 299 -16.16 15.23 -2.19
N ASP A 300 -17.18 14.35 -2.16
CA ASP A 300 -18.18 14.12 -3.23
C ASP A 300 -17.51 13.85 -4.61
N ALA A 301 -16.26 13.43 -4.60
CA ALA A 301 -15.48 13.15 -5.80
C ALA A 301 -15.69 11.70 -6.22
N GLY A 302 -16.23 11.46 -7.41
CA GLY A 302 -16.43 10.11 -7.99
C GLY A 302 -15.11 9.46 -8.44
N VAL A 303 -14.13 9.27 -7.54
CA VAL A 303 -12.92 8.51 -7.84
C VAL A 303 -13.28 7.03 -7.93
N LEU A 304 -12.81 6.35 -8.97
CA LEU A 304 -12.99 4.91 -9.14
C LEU A 304 -12.34 4.18 -7.95
N VAL A 305 -13.17 3.62 -7.09
CA VAL A 305 -12.73 2.76 -6.00
C VAL A 305 -12.65 1.35 -6.56
N GLN A 306 -11.48 0.75 -6.55
CA GLN A 306 -11.28 -0.66 -6.84
C GLN A 306 -11.12 -1.40 -5.51
N ASP A 307 -11.85 -2.49 -5.34
CA ASP A 307 -11.75 -3.36 -4.18
C ASP A 307 -10.57 -4.33 -4.34
N ALA A 308 -9.37 -3.76 -4.33
CA ALA A 308 -8.10 -4.46 -4.49
C ALA A 308 -7.09 -3.89 -3.51
N LEU A 309 -6.19 -4.74 -3.02
CA LEU A 309 -5.06 -4.29 -2.21
C LEU A 309 -4.19 -3.34 -3.06
N PHE A 310 -3.72 -2.25 -2.47
CA PHE A 310 -2.92 -1.23 -3.18
C PHE A 310 -3.61 -0.57 -4.39
N ALA A 311 -4.94 -0.40 -4.33
CA ALA A 311 -5.69 0.28 -5.39
C ALA A 311 -5.19 1.71 -5.66
N THR A 312 -4.65 2.39 -4.66
CA THR A 312 -4.02 3.72 -4.76
C THR A 312 -2.51 3.58 -4.55
N LEU A 313 -1.72 3.90 -5.58
CA LEU A 313 -0.26 4.00 -5.50
C LEU A 313 0.20 5.46 -5.60
N ASP A 314 -0.38 6.22 -6.53
CA ASP A 314 -0.08 7.63 -6.70
C ASP A 314 -0.95 8.46 -5.74
N PRO A 315 -0.37 9.38 -4.93
CA PRO A 315 -1.13 10.23 -4.02
C PRO A 315 -2.18 11.04 -4.77
N THR A 316 -3.41 11.02 -4.30
CA THR A 316 -4.51 11.79 -4.88
C THR A 316 -4.94 12.88 -3.91
N VAL A 317 -4.70 14.15 -4.28
CA VAL A 317 -5.09 15.32 -3.49
C VAL A 317 -6.45 15.83 -3.93
N ARG A 318 -7.35 16.06 -2.98
CA ARG A 318 -8.70 16.64 -3.20
C ARG A 318 -8.92 17.79 -2.23
N ARG A 319 -9.69 18.79 -2.68
CA ARG A 319 -10.15 19.86 -1.81
C ARG A 319 -11.47 19.48 -1.19
N ALA A 320 -11.63 19.83 0.07
CA ALA A 320 -12.89 19.77 0.81
C ALA A 320 -13.13 21.13 1.46
N ARG A 321 -14.37 21.37 1.84
CA ARG A 321 -14.78 22.61 2.52
C ARG A 321 -15.36 22.24 3.88
N ALA A 322 -14.84 22.88 4.92
CA ALA A 322 -15.33 22.76 6.28
C ALA A 322 -16.69 23.45 6.45
N ALA A 323 -17.40 23.13 7.52
CA ALA A 323 -18.71 23.72 7.83
C ALA A 323 -18.65 25.25 8.02
N ASP A 324 -17.49 25.78 8.46
CA ASP A 324 -17.21 27.21 8.61
C ASP A 324 -16.79 27.91 7.30
N GLY A 325 -16.75 27.17 6.18
CA GLY A 325 -16.41 27.69 4.86
C GLY A 325 -14.94 27.60 4.48
N ARG A 326 -14.04 27.29 5.42
CA ARG A 326 -12.61 27.12 5.14
C ARG A 326 -12.35 25.96 4.19
N GLU A 327 -11.43 26.14 3.27
CA GLU A 327 -10.94 25.05 2.43
C GLU A 327 -9.80 24.30 3.11
N TYR A 328 -9.78 22.97 2.95
CA TYR A 328 -8.67 22.11 3.33
C TYR A 328 -8.45 21.03 2.27
N THR A 329 -7.31 20.37 2.30
CA THR A 329 -6.98 19.32 1.34
C THR A 329 -6.93 17.96 2.03
N LEU A 330 -7.47 16.96 1.35
CA LEU A 330 -7.38 15.55 1.73
C LEU A 330 -6.49 14.84 0.71
N THR A 331 -5.49 14.13 1.18
CA THR A 331 -4.56 13.36 0.35
C THR A 331 -4.72 11.87 0.65
N ASP A 332 -5.19 11.08 -0.33
CA ASP A 332 -5.17 9.62 -0.23
C ASP A 332 -3.76 9.10 -0.42
N THR A 333 -3.34 8.19 0.45
CA THR A 333 -2.00 7.61 0.43
C THR A 333 -2.04 6.13 0.08
N VAL A 334 -0.88 5.57 -0.20
CA VAL A 334 -0.70 4.13 -0.40
C VAL A 334 -1.14 3.37 0.85
N GLY A 335 -1.83 2.26 0.66
CA GLY A 335 -2.17 1.37 1.77
C GLY A 335 -0.94 0.67 2.33
N PHE A 336 -0.86 0.60 3.65
CA PHE A 336 0.20 -0.13 4.33
C PHE A 336 -0.14 -1.61 4.46
N VAL A 337 0.88 -2.45 4.56
CA VAL A 337 0.78 -3.89 4.81
C VAL A 337 1.80 -4.30 5.88
N ARG A 338 1.60 -5.47 6.44
CA ARG A 338 2.57 -6.10 7.35
C ARG A 338 3.92 -6.29 6.66
N ASN A 339 5.01 -6.13 7.42
CA ASN A 339 6.38 -6.37 6.92
C ASN A 339 6.69 -5.65 5.60
N LEU A 340 6.28 -4.38 5.49
CA LEU A 340 6.59 -3.57 4.31
C LEU A 340 8.13 -3.42 4.22
N PRO A 341 8.78 -3.95 3.16
CA PRO A 341 10.23 -3.83 3.03
C PRO A 341 10.68 -2.37 2.95
N THR A 342 11.82 -2.05 3.56
CA THR A 342 12.37 -0.68 3.57
C THR A 342 12.60 -0.12 2.17
N GLN A 343 12.97 -0.98 1.20
CA GLN A 343 13.10 -0.58 -0.21
C GLN A 343 11.78 -0.07 -0.80
N LEU A 344 10.63 -0.58 -0.31
CA LEU A 344 9.31 -0.13 -0.74
C LEU A 344 8.93 1.20 -0.07
N VAL A 345 9.33 1.42 1.17
CA VAL A 345 9.12 2.73 1.85
C VAL A 345 9.84 3.84 1.07
N GLU A 346 11.06 3.58 0.58
CA GLU A 346 11.77 4.52 -0.28
C GLU A 346 11.07 4.73 -1.64
N ALA A 347 10.48 3.67 -2.21
CA ALA A 347 9.68 3.78 -3.44
C ALA A 347 8.44 4.67 -3.28
N PHE A 348 7.93 4.82 -2.05
CA PHE A 348 6.79 5.69 -1.71
C PHE A 348 7.21 7.06 -1.19
N ARG A 349 8.41 7.51 -1.48
CA ARG A 349 8.91 8.79 -0.99
C ARG A 349 7.94 9.95 -1.25
N SER A 350 7.29 9.98 -2.41
CA SER A 350 6.28 11.00 -2.72
C SER A 350 5.07 10.96 -1.78
N THR A 351 4.62 9.77 -1.41
CA THR A 351 3.52 9.57 -0.46
C THR A 351 3.97 9.89 0.97
N SER A 352 5.17 9.45 1.34
CA SER A 352 5.76 9.75 2.66
C SER A 352 5.95 11.24 2.88
N GLU A 353 6.36 11.98 1.84
CA GLU A 353 6.49 13.44 1.89
C GLU A 353 5.15 14.16 2.09
N GLU A 354 4.03 13.65 1.55
CA GLU A 354 2.69 14.21 1.79
C GLU A 354 2.24 13.93 3.23
N VAL A 355 2.53 12.76 3.79
CA VAL A 355 2.23 12.42 5.20
C VAL A 355 3.05 13.28 6.15
N GLY A 356 4.38 13.37 5.96
CA GLY A 356 5.27 14.13 6.85
C GLY A 356 5.08 15.64 6.85
N GLN A 357 4.24 16.17 5.94
CA GLN A 357 3.93 17.61 5.84
C GLN A 357 2.45 17.92 6.05
N ALA A 358 1.64 16.93 6.42
CA ALA A 358 0.25 17.13 6.74
C ALA A 358 0.09 17.85 8.09
N ASP A 359 -1.04 18.54 8.26
CA ASP A 359 -1.42 19.15 9.54
C ASP A 359 -2.13 18.14 10.44
N VAL A 360 -2.80 17.14 9.84
CA VAL A 360 -3.49 16.05 10.55
C VAL A 360 -3.32 14.75 9.77
N ILE A 361 -3.10 13.65 10.47
CA ILE A 361 -3.16 12.30 9.91
C ILE A 361 -4.53 11.70 10.23
N LEU A 362 -5.33 11.40 9.20
CA LEU A 362 -6.56 10.64 9.31
C LEU A 362 -6.24 9.16 9.12
N HIS A 363 -6.13 8.43 10.23
CA HIS A 363 -5.81 7.00 10.21
C HIS A 363 -7.07 6.15 10.10
N VAL A 364 -7.29 5.57 8.94
CA VAL A 364 -8.45 4.72 8.65
C VAL A 364 -8.14 3.27 9.02
N VAL A 365 -8.96 2.72 9.90
CA VAL A 365 -8.83 1.37 10.46
C VAL A 365 -10.06 0.55 10.08
N ASP A 366 -9.87 -0.67 9.62
CA ASP A 366 -10.95 -1.64 9.40
C ASP A 366 -11.42 -2.20 10.74
N ALA A 367 -12.56 -1.72 11.25
CA ALA A 367 -13.10 -2.15 12.53
C ALA A 367 -13.63 -3.59 12.52
N ALA A 368 -13.91 -4.16 11.35
CA ALA A 368 -14.38 -5.54 11.20
C ALA A 368 -13.24 -6.55 11.05
N HIS A 369 -11.99 -6.08 10.93
CA HIS A 369 -10.84 -6.99 10.82
C HIS A 369 -10.66 -7.80 12.12
N PRO A 370 -10.21 -9.07 12.07
CA PRO A 370 -9.95 -9.87 13.27
C PRO A 370 -8.91 -9.27 14.23
N ASP A 371 -7.91 -8.56 13.68
CA ASP A 371 -6.83 -7.93 14.45
C ASP A 371 -6.58 -6.48 14.01
N PRO A 372 -7.48 -5.54 14.36
CA PRO A 372 -7.33 -4.14 13.98
C PRO A 372 -6.17 -3.44 14.71
N VAL A 373 -5.86 -3.88 15.94
CA VAL A 373 -4.83 -3.27 16.78
C VAL A 373 -3.45 -3.47 16.18
N SER A 374 -3.13 -4.68 15.73
CA SER A 374 -1.85 -4.94 15.04
C SER A 374 -1.74 -4.18 13.71
N GLN A 375 -2.86 -3.96 13.00
CA GLN A 375 -2.86 -3.12 11.80
C GLN A 375 -2.50 -1.67 12.13
N VAL A 376 -3.08 -1.10 13.19
CA VAL A 376 -2.73 0.26 13.63
C VAL A 376 -1.25 0.35 14.01
N GLN A 377 -0.74 -0.62 14.76
CA GLN A 377 0.68 -0.66 15.14
C GLN A 377 1.60 -0.74 13.91
N ALA A 378 1.26 -1.56 12.92
CA ALA A 378 2.03 -1.68 11.69
C ALA A 378 2.07 -0.36 10.90
N VAL A 379 0.95 0.35 10.81
CA VAL A 379 0.87 1.66 10.14
C VAL A 379 1.68 2.71 10.91
N ARG A 380 1.53 2.80 12.23
CA ARG A 380 2.30 3.72 13.08
C ARG A 380 3.80 3.47 12.98
N ALA A 381 4.24 2.22 12.99
CA ALA A 381 5.65 1.87 12.82
C ALA A 381 6.25 2.40 11.49
N VAL A 382 5.45 2.46 10.43
CA VAL A 382 5.89 3.06 9.16
C VAL A 382 5.83 4.59 9.23
N ILE A 383 4.78 5.19 9.81
CA ILE A 383 4.65 6.64 9.99
C ILE A 383 5.85 7.18 10.80
N ASP A 384 6.28 6.47 11.84
CA ASP A 384 7.44 6.83 12.68
C ASP A 384 8.77 6.86 11.91
N THR A 385 8.85 6.19 10.76
CA THR A 385 10.03 6.26 9.86
C THR A 385 10.02 7.48 8.95
N ILE A 386 8.89 8.20 8.86
CA ILE A 386 8.73 9.35 7.99
C ILE A 386 9.16 10.62 8.72
N GLU A 387 10.09 11.36 8.14
CA GLU A 387 10.60 12.62 8.70
C GLU A 387 9.46 13.63 8.90
N GLY A 388 9.30 14.11 10.14
CA GLY A 388 8.30 15.10 10.51
C GLY A 388 6.89 14.55 10.77
N ALA A 389 6.64 13.25 10.62
CA ALA A 389 5.31 12.68 10.79
C ALA A 389 4.96 12.33 12.26
N SER A 390 5.96 12.08 13.11
CA SER A 390 5.75 11.63 14.50
C SER A 390 5.03 12.66 15.38
N ASP A 391 5.16 13.95 15.08
CA ASP A 391 4.56 15.04 15.86
C ASP A 391 3.19 15.49 15.31
N ILE A 392 2.74 14.91 14.20
CA ILE A 392 1.47 15.28 13.56
C ILE A 392 0.30 14.65 14.33
N PRO A 393 -0.74 15.42 14.69
CA PRO A 393 -1.93 14.90 15.33
C PRO A 393 -2.59 13.79 14.51
N GLU A 394 -2.95 12.68 15.15
CA GLU A 394 -3.60 11.52 14.53
C GLU A 394 -5.06 11.44 14.96
N LEU A 395 -5.99 11.35 14.00
CA LEU A 395 -7.39 11.02 14.20
C LEU A 395 -7.68 9.61 13.68
N ILE A 396 -8.10 8.70 14.55
CA ILE A 396 -8.46 7.33 14.17
C ILE A 396 -9.91 7.26 13.72
N ALA A 397 -10.13 6.78 12.49
CA ALA A 397 -11.42 6.52 11.90
C ALA A 397 -11.68 5.01 11.86
N LEU A 398 -12.57 4.50 12.70
CA LEU A 398 -12.97 3.08 12.75
C LEU A 398 -13.99 2.81 11.66
N ASN A 399 -13.50 2.51 10.45
CA ASN A 399 -14.32 2.27 9.27
C ASN A 399 -14.88 0.84 9.24
N LYS A 400 -15.87 0.61 8.38
CA LYS A 400 -16.62 -0.64 8.24
C LYS A 400 -17.37 -1.04 9.53
N ALA A 401 -17.81 -0.05 10.29
CA ALA A 401 -18.57 -0.25 11.52
C ALA A 401 -19.91 -0.97 11.29
N ASP A 402 -20.42 -0.98 10.06
CA ASP A 402 -21.58 -1.74 9.60
C ASP A 402 -21.34 -3.26 9.58
N LEU A 403 -20.09 -3.70 9.52
CA LEU A 403 -19.68 -5.11 9.52
C LEU A 403 -19.14 -5.57 10.88
N ALA A 404 -18.74 -4.64 11.76
CA ALA A 404 -18.18 -4.95 13.08
C ALA A 404 -19.29 -5.11 14.13
N SER A 405 -19.03 -5.94 15.15
CA SER A 405 -19.97 -6.04 16.28
C SER A 405 -19.92 -4.79 17.16
N PRO A 406 -21.02 -4.44 17.87
CA PRO A 406 -21.02 -3.34 18.81
C PRO A 406 -19.97 -3.48 19.93
N GLU A 407 -19.72 -4.71 20.39
CA GLU A 407 -18.72 -5.04 21.42
C GLU A 407 -17.30 -4.76 20.89
N GLN A 408 -17.02 -5.11 19.65
CA GLN A 408 -15.72 -4.86 19.00
C GLN A 408 -15.47 -3.35 18.84
N ILE A 409 -16.48 -2.59 18.43
CA ILE A 409 -16.38 -1.12 18.34
C ILE A 409 -16.15 -0.52 19.73
N ALA A 410 -16.87 -0.98 20.77
CA ALA A 410 -16.68 -0.49 22.12
C ALA A 410 -15.26 -0.79 22.65
N LEU A 411 -14.76 -1.99 22.40
CA LEU A 411 -13.37 -2.36 22.73
C LEU A 411 -12.37 -1.45 22.02
N LEU A 412 -12.51 -1.26 20.71
CA LEU A 412 -11.60 -0.42 19.93
C LEU A 412 -11.61 1.05 20.39
N ARG A 413 -12.76 1.58 20.80
CA ARG A 413 -12.84 2.93 21.39
C ARG A 413 -12.18 3.03 22.76
N THR A 414 -12.09 1.94 23.50
CA THR A 414 -11.34 1.88 24.75
C THR A 414 -9.84 1.85 24.50
N VAL A 415 -9.40 1.10 23.49
CA VAL A 415 -7.99 1.02 23.11
C VAL A 415 -7.51 2.32 22.43
N PHE A 416 -8.38 2.96 21.65
CA PHE A 416 -8.11 4.19 20.92
C PHE A 416 -9.08 5.31 21.34
N PRO A 417 -8.79 6.03 22.46
CA PRO A 417 -9.64 7.12 22.90
C PRO A 417 -9.77 8.21 21.83
N GLY A 418 -10.98 8.69 21.61
CA GLY A 418 -11.26 9.69 20.56
C GLY A 418 -11.48 9.11 19.16
N ALA A 419 -11.34 7.80 18.95
CA ALA A 419 -11.62 7.17 17.67
C ALA A 419 -13.10 7.30 17.27
N VAL A 420 -13.35 7.63 16.00
CA VAL A 420 -14.69 7.86 15.46
C VAL A 420 -15.14 6.65 14.66
N PRO A 421 -16.20 5.93 15.07
CA PRO A 421 -16.75 4.83 14.30
C PRO A 421 -17.59 5.35 13.14
N LEU A 422 -17.42 4.73 11.95
CA LEU A 422 -18.13 5.09 10.73
C LEU A 422 -18.22 3.93 9.74
N SER A 423 -19.07 4.09 8.74
CA SER A 423 -19.05 3.28 7.51
C SER A 423 -18.95 4.21 6.29
N ALA A 424 -17.81 4.19 5.63
CA ALA A 424 -17.62 4.93 4.38
C ALA A 424 -18.54 4.42 3.27
N HIS A 425 -18.97 3.15 3.32
CA HIS A 425 -19.89 2.53 2.37
C HIS A 425 -21.32 3.07 2.55
N THR A 426 -21.87 3.03 3.75
CA THR A 426 -23.25 3.47 4.03
C THR A 426 -23.36 4.98 4.24
N GLY A 427 -22.28 5.66 4.65
CA GLY A 427 -22.24 7.07 5.04
C GLY A 427 -22.51 7.31 6.53
N TRP A 428 -22.84 6.28 7.31
CA TRP A 428 -23.07 6.41 8.73
C TRP A 428 -21.80 6.88 9.46
N GLY A 429 -21.92 7.85 10.35
CA GLY A 429 -20.81 8.37 11.16
C GLY A 429 -19.86 9.34 10.43
N VAL A 430 -20.02 9.56 9.12
CA VAL A 430 -19.12 10.41 8.33
C VAL A 430 -19.21 11.88 8.76
N ASP A 431 -20.39 12.38 9.12
CA ASP A 431 -20.54 13.77 9.59
C ASP A 431 -19.86 13.98 10.96
N ALA A 432 -19.91 12.98 11.84
CA ALA A 432 -19.19 13.02 13.12
C ALA A 432 -17.66 13.02 12.90
N LEU A 433 -17.18 12.24 11.93
CA LEU A 433 -15.76 12.25 11.55
C LEU A 433 -15.36 13.61 10.97
N ARG A 434 -16.20 14.19 10.09
CA ARG A 434 -15.93 15.51 9.50
C ARG A 434 -15.81 16.58 10.58
N ALA A 435 -16.73 16.62 11.54
CA ALA A 435 -16.70 17.57 12.65
C ALA A 435 -15.43 17.40 13.50
N ALA A 436 -15.08 16.16 13.86
CA ALA A 436 -13.87 15.88 14.65
C ALA A 436 -12.58 16.27 13.89
N LEU A 437 -12.55 16.04 12.57
CA LEU A 437 -11.43 16.41 11.73
C LEU A 437 -11.27 17.93 11.63
N GLU A 438 -12.37 18.65 11.39
CA GLU A 438 -12.40 20.11 11.27
C GLU A 438 -11.97 20.82 12.58
N ASP A 439 -12.27 20.23 13.74
CA ASP A 439 -11.82 20.74 15.04
C ASP A 439 -10.29 20.60 15.23
N MET A 440 -9.67 19.60 14.61
CA MET A 440 -8.22 19.37 14.68
C MET A 440 -7.43 20.21 13.68
N LEU A 441 -8.08 20.75 12.64
CA LEU A 441 -7.40 21.56 11.64
C LEU A 441 -6.90 22.87 12.23
N PRO A 442 -5.73 23.37 11.81
CA PRO A 442 -5.22 24.67 12.22
C PRO A 442 -6.25 25.75 11.94
N ARG A 443 -6.52 26.58 12.95
CA ARG A 443 -7.40 27.74 12.81
C ARG A 443 -6.57 28.98 12.51
N PRO A 444 -7.09 29.94 11.71
CA PRO A 444 -6.46 31.23 11.52
C PRO A 444 -6.25 31.94 12.86
N ARG A 445 -5.06 32.52 13.06
CA ARG A 445 -4.65 33.03 14.37
C ARG A 445 -4.84 34.53 14.55
N VAL A 446 -4.81 35.32 13.45
CA VAL A 446 -4.88 36.78 13.51
C VAL A 446 -6.33 37.23 13.42
N ALA A 447 -6.84 37.84 14.47
CA ALA A 447 -8.16 38.48 14.46
C ALA A 447 -8.08 39.82 13.74
N ILE A 448 -9.00 40.09 12.84
CA ILE A 448 -9.15 41.35 12.12
C ILE A 448 -10.55 41.93 12.34
N ASP A 449 -10.63 43.24 12.48
CA ASP A 449 -11.87 44.02 12.38
C ASP A 449 -11.55 45.23 11.49
N VAL A 450 -11.78 45.09 10.21
CA VAL A 450 -11.31 46.04 9.20
C VAL A 450 -12.43 46.44 8.24
N ILE A 451 -12.27 47.63 7.66
CA ILE A 451 -13.10 48.13 6.57
C ILE A 451 -12.26 48.07 5.29
N LEU A 452 -12.68 47.21 4.36
CA LEU A 452 -12.07 47.12 3.04
C LEU A 452 -12.88 47.93 2.02
N PRO A 453 -12.24 48.75 1.21
CA PRO A 453 -12.95 49.49 0.16
C PRO A 453 -13.59 48.54 -0.85
N TYR A 454 -14.66 48.95 -1.48
CA TYR A 454 -15.37 48.09 -2.47
C TYR A 454 -14.48 47.66 -3.67
N SER A 455 -13.41 48.42 -3.93
CA SER A 455 -12.39 48.07 -4.93
C SER A 455 -11.55 46.82 -4.54
N ALA A 456 -11.49 46.50 -3.25
CA ALA A 456 -10.72 45.37 -2.73
C ALA A 456 -11.59 44.07 -2.61
N GLY A 457 -12.60 43.91 -3.45
CA GLY A 457 -13.50 42.73 -3.44
C GLY A 457 -12.78 41.38 -3.57
N SER A 458 -11.60 41.35 -4.22
CA SER A 458 -10.75 40.15 -4.27
C SER A 458 -10.19 39.74 -2.91
N LEU A 459 -9.90 40.71 -2.02
CA LEU A 459 -9.46 40.44 -0.64
C LEU A 459 -10.62 39.95 0.20
N VAL A 460 -11.81 40.54 0.03
CA VAL A 460 -13.04 40.05 0.70
C VAL A 460 -13.29 38.58 0.34
N HIS A 461 -13.20 38.23 -0.93
CA HIS A 461 -13.35 36.87 -1.39
C HIS A 461 -12.30 35.93 -0.77
N ARG A 462 -11.04 36.35 -0.73
CA ARG A 462 -9.98 35.57 -0.07
C ARG A 462 -10.19 35.39 1.42
N ILE A 463 -10.71 36.40 2.13
CA ILE A 463 -11.06 36.27 3.55
C ILE A 463 -12.11 35.19 3.75
N HIS A 464 -13.09 35.07 2.85
CA HIS A 464 -14.09 34.00 2.89
C HIS A 464 -13.54 32.61 2.53
N GLU A 465 -12.51 32.54 1.66
CA GLU A 465 -11.91 31.28 1.26
C GLU A 465 -10.83 30.77 2.24
N GLU A 466 -10.03 31.68 2.80
CA GLU A 466 -8.81 31.35 3.55
C GLU A 466 -8.95 31.68 5.07
N GLY A 467 -10.03 32.38 5.48
CA GLY A 467 -10.27 32.82 6.85
C GLY A 467 -11.59 32.31 7.43
N GLU A 468 -11.76 32.57 8.73
CA GLU A 468 -13.00 32.32 9.48
C GLU A 468 -13.71 33.67 9.67
N VAL A 469 -14.84 33.88 8.97
CA VAL A 469 -15.59 35.16 9.01
C VAL A 469 -16.64 35.10 10.12
N ASP A 470 -16.47 35.95 11.14
CA ASP A 470 -17.44 36.08 12.24
C ASP A 470 -18.60 37.02 11.88
N ARG A 471 -18.31 38.11 11.14
CA ARG A 471 -19.28 39.14 10.80
C ARG A 471 -18.89 39.92 9.54
N GLU A 472 -19.85 40.21 8.67
CA GLU A 472 -19.71 41.07 7.50
C GLU A 472 -20.81 42.12 7.49
N GLU A 473 -20.44 43.38 7.25
CA GLU A 473 -21.38 44.51 7.16
C GLU A 473 -20.98 45.46 6.02
N TYR A 474 -21.93 45.89 5.26
CA TYR A 474 -21.71 46.91 4.24
C TYR A 474 -21.87 48.31 4.84
N VAL A 475 -20.82 49.14 4.75
CA VAL A 475 -20.75 50.51 5.26
C VAL A 475 -20.51 51.48 4.09
N GLU A 476 -20.71 52.77 4.32
CA GLU A 476 -20.59 53.77 3.22
C GLU A 476 -19.20 53.76 2.54
N THR A 477 -18.14 53.39 3.27
CA THR A 477 -16.73 53.42 2.80
C THR A 477 -16.27 52.06 2.26
N GLY A 478 -17.04 50.97 2.40
CA GLY A 478 -16.63 49.65 1.98
C GLY A 478 -17.33 48.51 2.74
N THR A 479 -16.71 47.38 2.82
CA THR A 479 -17.17 46.20 3.54
C THR A 479 -16.38 46.07 4.85
N ARG A 480 -17.08 46.17 6.00
CA ARG A 480 -16.50 45.84 7.32
C ARG A 480 -16.54 44.35 7.53
N ILE A 481 -15.40 43.76 7.81
CA ILE A 481 -15.25 42.32 8.06
C ILE A 481 -14.57 42.11 9.40
N VAL A 482 -15.22 41.33 10.27
CA VAL A 482 -14.64 40.75 11.47
C VAL A 482 -14.37 39.28 11.17
N ALA A 483 -13.09 38.90 11.19
CA ALA A 483 -12.67 37.57 10.81
C ALA A 483 -11.35 37.16 11.51
N ARG A 484 -11.03 35.89 11.44
CA ARG A 484 -9.70 35.37 11.74
C ARG A 484 -9.04 34.91 10.45
N VAL A 485 -7.82 35.36 10.23
CA VAL A 485 -7.07 35.06 9.00
C VAL A 485 -5.64 34.65 9.36
N ASP A 486 -4.91 34.07 8.39
CA ASP A 486 -3.49 33.82 8.57
C ASP A 486 -2.65 35.12 8.60
N GLU A 487 -1.42 35.02 9.07
CA GLU A 487 -0.51 36.18 9.16
C GLU A 487 -0.21 36.82 7.81
N ALA A 488 -0.12 36.00 6.73
CA ALA A 488 0.19 36.50 5.40
C ALA A 488 -0.97 37.29 4.81
N LEU A 489 -2.20 36.79 4.99
CA LEU A 489 -3.42 37.47 4.56
C LEU A 489 -3.69 38.70 5.42
N ALA A 490 -3.47 38.64 6.74
CA ALA A 490 -3.56 39.77 7.65
C ALA A 490 -2.62 40.93 7.24
N ALA A 491 -1.39 40.62 6.85
CA ALA A 491 -0.43 41.60 6.37
C ALA A 491 -0.87 42.27 5.03
N LEU A 492 -1.53 41.53 4.15
CA LEU A 492 -2.12 42.09 2.92
C LEU A 492 -3.33 43.00 3.23
N ILE A 493 -4.23 42.53 4.11
CA ILE A 493 -5.42 43.26 4.55
C ILE A 493 -4.99 44.61 5.21
N ALA A 494 -3.99 44.57 6.07
CA ALA A 494 -3.48 45.76 6.74
C ALA A 494 -2.99 46.86 5.78
N ARG A 495 -2.60 46.51 4.54
CA ARG A 495 -2.16 47.49 3.51
C ARG A 495 -3.31 48.14 2.76
N GLU A 496 -4.43 47.44 2.61
CA GLU A 496 -5.58 47.87 1.80
C GLU A 496 -6.75 48.35 2.65
N ALA A 497 -6.73 48.12 3.98
CA ALA A 497 -7.80 48.54 4.89
C ALA A 497 -7.81 50.05 5.04
N VAL A 498 -9.00 50.63 4.90
CA VAL A 498 -9.25 52.09 5.08
C VAL A 498 -9.49 52.45 6.55
N GLY A 499 -9.82 51.44 7.38
CA GLY A 499 -10.05 51.58 8.82
C GLY A 499 -10.16 50.22 9.52
N GLY A 500 -9.96 50.22 10.84
CA GLY A 500 -10.06 49.00 11.66
C GLY A 500 -8.73 48.60 12.30
N THR A 501 -8.72 47.46 12.95
CA THR A 501 -7.56 46.89 13.67
C THR A 501 -7.23 45.49 13.13
N VAL A 502 -5.94 45.27 12.89
CA VAL A 502 -5.37 43.93 12.69
C VAL A 502 -4.59 43.64 13.96
N GLY A 503 -5.12 42.77 14.81
CA GLY A 503 -4.59 42.53 16.15
C GLY A 503 -4.06 41.13 16.34
N ASP A 504 -3.10 41.01 17.26
CA ASP A 504 -2.57 39.73 17.73
C ASP A 504 -3.51 39.16 18.81
N PRO A 505 -4.06 37.93 18.69
CA PRO A 505 -4.95 37.36 19.72
C PRO A 505 -4.20 36.88 20.98
N ALA A 506 -2.88 37.04 21.06
CA ALA A 506 -2.06 36.52 22.15
C ALA A 506 -1.83 37.49 23.31
N GLY A 507 -2.63 38.54 23.46
CA GLY A 507 -2.44 39.53 24.50
C GLY A 507 -3.69 39.82 25.34
N SER A 508 -4.14 38.86 26.18
CA SER A 508 -4.79 39.15 27.47
C SER A 508 -5.37 37.90 28.13
N GLY A 509 -4.56 37.31 28.95
CA GLY A 509 -4.98 36.30 29.94
C GLY A 509 -4.05 36.42 31.14
N GLN A 510 -4.31 37.42 32.00
CA GLN A 510 -3.91 37.31 33.39
C GLN A 510 -4.91 36.48 34.14
#